data_9890379fd3db6e3f387cc60508aa93e1
#
_entry.id   9890379fd3db6e3f387cc60508aa93e1
#
_cell.length_a   1.000
_cell.length_b   1.000
_cell.length_c   1.000
_cell.angle_alpha   90.00
_cell.angle_beta   90.00
_cell.angle_gamma   90.00
#
_symmetry.space_group_name_H-M   'P 1'
#
loop_
_entity.id
_entity.type
_entity.pdbx_description
1 polymer ?
#
loop_
_entity_poly.entity_id
_entity_poly.type
_entity_poly.pdbx_seq_one_letter_code
_entity_poly.pdbx_strand_id
1 'polypeptide(L)'
;MDNDLDGKAILVTGGGQGLGAAICSELASAGATVYVAEISDRAEHVAASLCNEGMKAIAMRGDIGDEADVKRLLADVERRGGRLDGIVNNAGIDKTTGIDALEVRDWDAIIRTNLRGPFLLAKFALPLLRKAQGDIVNVASTAAKRGWPNASAYHASKWGLLGLSYALHAELREHKVRVTAVIAGGMRTPFLLDRFPDLDPSKLQDPRDVARAVRFALTQPRDSVVAEITVLPVQETSWP
;
A
#
# COMPACT_ATOMS: atom_id res chain seq x y z
N MET A 1 -14.56 19.80 -2.23
CA MET A 1 -13.66 18.71 -1.87
C MET A 1 -12.45 19.35 -1.25
N ASP A 2 -12.03 18.88 -0.09
CA ASP A 2 -10.85 19.44 0.58
C ASP A 2 -9.61 18.99 -0.18
N ASN A 3 -8.87 19.94 -0.77
CA ASN A 3 -7.64 19.68 -1.51
C ASN A 3 -6.42 19.65 -0.57
N ASP A 4 -6.50 18.86 0.49
CA ASP A 4 -5.50 18.76 1.55
C ASP A 4 -4.18 18.08 1.11
N LEU A 5 -4.17 17.50 -0.08
CA LEU A 5 -2.99 16.91 -0.73
C LEU A 5 -2.56 17.68 -2.00
N ASP A 6 -3.06 18.89 -2.22
CA ASP A 6 -2.65 19.66 -3.41
C ASP A 6 -1.14 19.86 -3.47
N GLY A 7 -0.58 19.68 -4.66
CA GLY A 7 0.87 19.76 -4.90
C GLY A 7 1.70 18.63 -4.31
N LYS A 8 1.09 17.60 -3.69
CA LYS A 8 1.78 16.41 -3.19
C LYS A 8 1.97 15.37 -4.30
N ALA A 9 3.10 14.69 -4.27
CA ALA A 9 3.44 13.58 -5.16
C ALA A 9 3.48 12.28 -4.34
N ILE A 10 2.61 11.33 -4.67
CA ILE A 10 2.45 10.09 -3.89
C ILE A 10 2.54 8.88 -4.81
N LEU A 11 3.42 7.93 -4.46
CA LEU A 11 3.56 6.64 -5.15
C LEU A 11 2.67 5.60 -4.46
N VAL A 12 1.78 4.97 -5.21
CA VAL A 12 0.90 3.90 -4.73
C VAL A 12 1.26 2.61 -5.46
N THR A 13 1.69 1.58 -4.72
CA THR A 13 2.01 0.27 -5.30
C THR A 13 0.80 -0.66 -5.34
N GLY A 14 0.71 -1.51 -6.37
CA GLY A 14 -0.48 -2.32 -6.61
C GLY A 14 -1.70 -1.46 -6.89
N GLY A 15 -1.50 -0.30 -7.55
CA GLY A 15 -2.54 0.70 -7.81
C GLY A 15 -3.53 0.33 -8.91
N GLY A 16 -3.33 -0.81 -9.59
CA GLY A 16 -4.09 -1.19 -10.78
C GLY A 16 -5.48 -1.78 -10.50
N GLN A 17 -5.83 -2.10 -9.26
CA GLN A 17 -7.14 -2.66 -8.91
C GLN A 17 -7.44 -2.61 -7.41
N GLY A 18 -8.67 -2.94 -7.04
CA GLY A 18 -9.11 -3.17 -5.66
C GLY A 18 -8.80 -2.00 -4.74
N LEU A 19 -8.17 -2.27 -3.58
CA LEU A 19 -7.78 -1.24 -2.63
C LEU A 19 -6.81 -0.23 -3.22
N GLY A 20 -5.81 -0.68 -4.01
CA GLY A 20 -4.84 0.22 -4.61
C GLY A 20 -5.48 1.25 -5.54
N ALA A 21 -6.42 0.83 -6.39
CA ALA A 21 -7.17 1.74 -7.25
C ALA A 21 -8.04 2.72 -6.44
N ALA A 22 -8.67 2.23 -5.36
CA ALA A 22 -9.44 3.09 -4.45
C ALA A 22 -8.56 4.13 -3.75
N ILE A 23 -7.35 3.75 -3.32
CA ILE A 23 -6.36 4.68 -2.74
C ILE A 23 -5.94 5.71 -3.78
N CYS A 24 -5.62 5.28 -5.02
CA CYS A 24 -5.26 6.22 -6.09
C CYS A 24 -6.36 7.26 -6.34
N SER A 25 -7.62 6.82 -6.40
CA SER A 25 -8.78 7.71 -6.57
C SER A 25 -8.94 8.67 -5.40
N GLU A 26 -8.88 8.19 -4.16
CA GLU A 26 -9.01 9.01 -2.95
C GLU A 26 -7.93 10.09 -2.87
N LEU A 27 -6.67 9.73 -3.13
CA LEU A 27 -5.55 10.67 -3.04
C LEU A 27 -5.55 11.67 -4.20
N ALA A 28 -5.88 11.23 -5.41
CA ALA A 28 -5.98 12.11 -6.58
C ALA A 28 -7.13 13.09 -6.44
N SER A 29 -8.28 12.67 -5.91
CA SER A 29 -9.42 13.56 -5.63
C SER A 29 -9.13 14.61 -4.55
N ALA A 30 -8.16 14.33 -3.66
CA ALA A 30 -7.64 15.27 -2.67
C ALA A 30 -6.55 16.21 -3.22
N GLY A 31 -6.27 16.19 -4.53
CA GLY A 31 -5.35 17.11 -5.22
C GLY A 31 -3.94 16.56 -5.45
N ALA A 32 -3.62 15.35 -4.96
CA ALA A 32 -2.30 14.77 -5.18
C ALA A 32 -2.03 14.41 -6.64
N THR A 33 -0.76 14.50 -7.06
CA THR A 33 -0.28 13.77 -8.23
C THR A 33 0.04 12.34 -7.81
N VAL A 34 -0.71 11.37 -8.34
CA VAL A 34 -0.58 9.96 -7.95
C VAL A 34 0.22 9.19 -8.99
N TYR A 35 1.33 8.60 -8.58
CA TYR A 35 2.08 7.63 -9.36
C TYR A 35 1.51 6.23 -9.11
N VAL A 36 0.82 5.69 -10.11
CA VAL A 36 0.14 4.38 -10.03
C VAL A 36 1.12 3.29 -10.43
N ALA A 37 1.82 2.68 -9.46
CA ALA A 37 2.78 1.61 -9.74
C ALA A 37 2.11 0.23 -9.72
N GLU A 38 2.31 -0.54 -10.80
CA GLU A 38 1.72 -1.86 -10.98
C GLU A 38 2.63 -2.74 -11.85
N ILE A 39 2.58 -4.04 -11.68
CA ILE A 39 3.36 -5.00 -12.49
C ILE A 39 2.74 -5.23 -13.87
N SER A 40 1.44 -5.03 -14.00
CA SER A 40 0.64 -5.22 -15.21
C SER A 40 0.26 -3.88 -15.87
N ASP A 41 -0.45 -3.94 -16.99
CA ASP A 41 -1.00 -2.81 -17.74
C ASP A 41 -2.21 -2.14 -17.06
N ARG A 42 -2.68 -2.66 -15.93
CA ARG A 42 -3.80 -2.07 -15.16
C ARG A 42 -3.49 -0.66 -14.63
N ALA A 43 -2.21 -0.33 -14.46
CA ALA A 43 -1.80 1.01 -14.07
C ALA A 43 -2.28 2.07 -15.07
N GLU A 44 -2.13 1.77 -16.37
CA GLU A 44 -2.51 2.65 -17.46
C GLU A 44 -4.02 2.93 -17.47
N HIS A 45 -4.84 1.88 -17.25
CA HIS A 45 -6.29 2.02 -17.17
C HIS A 45 -6.74 2.90 -16.00
N VAL A 46 -6.17 2.65 -14.79
CA VAL A 46 -6.50 3.47 -13.62
C VAL A 46 -6.05 4.91 -13.80
N ALA A 47 -4.82 5.13 -14.27
CA ALA A 47 -4.31 6.48 -14.49
C ALA A 47 -5.12 7.23 -15.54
N ALA A 48 -5.48 6.58 -16.65
CA ALA A 48 -6.31 7.18 -17.70
C ALA A 48 -7.71 7.55 -17.18
N SER A 49 -8.36 6.67 -16.40
CA SER A 49 -9.66 6.97 -15.79
C SER A 49 -9.58 8.21 -14.90
N LEU A 50 -8.59 8.29 -14.00
CA LEU A 50 -8.41 9.44 -13.13
C LEU A 50 -8.13 10.74 -13.91
N CYS A 51 -7.30 10.66 -14.95
CA CYS A 51 -7.04 11.82 -15.83
C CYS A 51 -8.29 12.29 -16.58
N ASN A 52 -9.14 11.38 -17.03
CA ASN A 52 -10.42 11.72 -17.70
C ASN A 52 -11.40 12.42 -16.74
N GLU A 53 -11.27 12.18 -15.44
CA GLU A 53 -12.02 12.86 -14.38
C GLU A 53 -11.34 14.17 -13.92
N GLY A 54 -10.29 14.63 -14.62
CA GLY A 54 -9.57 15.88 -14.32
C GLY A 54 -8.54 15.77 -13.19
N MET A 55 -8.27 14.59 -12.70
CA MET A 55 -7.25 14.35 -11.65
C MET A 55 -5.85 14.12 -12.23
N LYS A 56 -4.83 14.17 -11.38
CA LYS A 56 -3.42 14.00 -11.77
C LYS A 56 -2.95 12.59 -11.44
N ALA A 57 -2.81 11.73 -12.45
CA ALA A 57 -2.31 10.37 -12.27
C ALA A 57 -1.31 9.98 -13.37
N ILE A 58 -0.31 9.20 -13.01
CA ILE A 58 0.78 8.76 -13.91
C ILE A 58 0.98 7.25 -13.71
N ALA A 59 0.75 6.48 -14.77
CA ALA A 59 1.01 5.05 -14.75
C ALA A 59 2.53 4.76 -14.72
N MET A 60 2.91 3.75 -13.93
CA MET A 60 4.28 3.29 -13.80
C MET A 60 4.30 1.76 -13.74
N ARG A 61 4.94 1.12 -14.70
CA ARG A 61 5.04 -0.33 -14.73
C ARG A 61 6.33 -0.82 -14.09
N GLY A 62 6.24 -1.76 -13.13
CA GLY A 62 7.40 -2.38 -12.51
C GLY A 62 7.04 -3.35 -11.38
N ASP A 63 7.96 -4.28 -11.12
CA ASP A 63 7.89 -5.22 -10.01
C ASP A 63 8.60 -4.63 -8.78
N ILE A 64 7.84 -4.29 -7.76
CA ILE A 64 8.43 -3.73 -6.51
C ILE A 64 9.30 -4.73 -5.75
N GLY A 65 9.19 -6.02 -6.02
CA GLY A 65 10.07 -7.05 -5.48
C GLY A 65 11.45 -7.08 -6.16
N ASP A 66 11.62 -6.37 -7.28
CA ASP A 66 12.89 -6.26 -8.00
C ASP A 66 13.58 -4.93 -7.71
N GLU A 67 14.86 -4.98 -7.33
CA GLU A 67 15.62 -3.80 -6.94
C GLU A 67 15.87 -2.84 -8.12
N ALA A 68 16.14 -3.38 -9.32
CA ALA A 68 16.38 -2.56 -10.50
C ALA A 68 15.10 -1.81 -10.92
N ASP A 69 13.96 -2.50 -10.87
CA ASP A 69 12.67 -1.88 -11.15
C ASP A 69 12.32 -0.80 -10.13
N VAL A 70 12.53 -1.03 -8.83
CA VAL A 70 12.31 -0.01 -7.79
C VAL A 70 13.18 1.22 -8.04
N LYS A 71 14.46 1.06 -8.33
CA LYS A 71 15.36 2.18 -8.66
C LYS A 71 14.89 2.93 -9.91
N ARG A 72 14.46 2.23 -10.94
CA ARG A 72 13.92 2.82 -12.16
C ARG A 72 12.64 3.62 -11.91
N LEU A 73 11.69 3.05 -11.15
CA LEU A 73 10.46 3.72 -10.77
C LEU A 73 10.74 5.03 -10.01
N LEU A 74 11.65 5.00 -9.05
CA LEU A 74 11.99 6.18 -8.27
C LEU A 74 12.74 7.25 -9.08
N ALA A 75 13.64 6.84 -9.97
CA ALA A 75 14.29 7.76 -10.91
C ALA A 75 13.27 8.42 -11.86
N ASP A 76 12.24 7.68 -12.28
CA ASP A 76 11.16 8.23 -13.10
C ASP A 76 10.29 9.24 -12.32
N VAL A 77 9.99 8.98 -11.05
CA VAL A 77 9.31 9.96 -10.16
C VAL A 77 10.13 11.23 -10.03
N GLU A 78 11.43 11.09 -9.74
CA GLU A 78 12.34 12.24 -9.60
C GLU A 78 12.43 13.08 -10.89
N ARG A 79 12.59 12.44 -12.04
CA ARG A 79 12.67 13.09 -13.33
C ARG A 79 11.40 13.85 -13.70
N ARG A 80 10.23 13.34 -13.34
CA ARG A 80 8.93 13.92 -13.69
C ARG A 80 8.50 15.05 -12.77
N GLY A 81 8.71 14.92 -11.46
CA GLY A 81 8.20 15.85 -10.47
C GLY A 81 9.24 16.42 -9.52
N GLY A 82 10.44 15.85 -9.47
CA GLY A 82 11.53 16.31 -8.59
C GLY A 82 11.25 16.12 -7.08
N ARG A 83 10.11 15.52 -6.72
CA ARG A 83 9.69 15.31 -5.34
C ARG A 83 8.90 14.00 -5.15
N LEU A 84 8.93 13.48 -3.94
CA LEU A 84 8.09 12.39 -3.49
C LEU A 84 7.67 12.66 -2.05
N ASP A 85 6.39 12.98 -1.85
CA ASP A 85 5.83 13.32 -0.54
C ASP A 85 5.32 12.11 0.21
N GLY A 86 4.99 11.04 -0.49
CA GLY A 86 4.51 9.83 0.16
C GLY A 86 4.66 8.57 -0.68
N ILE A 87 4.75 7.46 0.02
CA ILE A 87 4.67 6.11 -0.55
C ILE A 87 3.56 5.36 0.17
N VAL A 88 2.67 4.73 -0.60
CA VAL A 88 1.70 3.78 -0.09
C VAL A 88 2.07 2.39 -0.58
N ASN A 89 2.64 1.59 0.29
CA ASN A 89 2.96 0.19 0.06
C ASN A 89 1.69 -0.66 0.21
N ASN A 90 0.93 -0.77 -0.87
CA ASN A 90 -0.30 -1.53 -0.93
C ASN A 90 -0.16 -2.85 -1.70
N ALA A 91 0.74 -2.95 -2.66
CA ALA A 91 0.94 -4.19 -3.42
C ALA A 91 1.13 -5.40 -2.50
N GLY A 92 0.43 -6.46 -2.79
CA GLY A 92 0.51 -7.69 -2.03
C GLY A 92 -0.13 -8.86 -2.74
N ILE A 93 0.43 -10.03 -2.50
CA ILE A 93 -0.06 -11.32 -3.02
C ILE A 93 -0.21 -12.30 -1.87
N ASP A 94 -1.01 -13.35 -2.10
CA ASP A 94 -1.21 -14.45 -1.16
C ASP A 94 -1.44 -15.76 -1.91
N LYS A 95 -1.13 -16.85 -1.24
CA LYS A 95 -1.43 -18.22 -1.64
C LYS A 95 -2.05 -18.95 -0.46
N THR A 96 -3.36 -19.15 -0.51
CA THR A 96 -4.10 -19.87 0.53
C THR A 96 -3.91 -21.37 0.34
N THR A 97 -3.04 -21.99 1.15
CA THR A 97 -2.76 -23.43 1.10
C THR A 97 -2.10 -23.89 2.40
N GLY A 98 -2.25 -25.19 2.74
CA GLY A 98 -1.59 -25.81 3.89
C GLY A 98 -0.06 -25.78 3.75
N ILE A 99 0.63 -25.89 4.89
CA ILE A 99 2.11 -25.82 4.93
C ILE A 99 2.78 -26.96 4.15
N ASP A 100 2.14 -28.09 4.10
CA ASP A 100 2.59 -29.29 3.39
C ASP A 100 2.51 -29.17 1.86
N ALA A 101 1.58 -28.33 1.36
CA ALA A 101 1.36 -28.07 -0.06
C ALA A 101 1.91 -26.70 -0.53
N LEU A 102 2.42 -25.86 0.39
CA LEU A 102 3.00 -24.57 0.06
C LEU A 102 4.37 -24.75 -0.58
N GLU A 103 4.48 -24.44 -1.85
CA GLU A 103 5.77 -24.49 -2.55
C GLU A 103 6.69 -23.34 -2.13
N VAL A 104 8.02 -23.61 -2.04
CA VAL A 104 9.04 -22.61 -1.66
C VAL A 104 8.99 -21.41 -2.60
N ARG A 105 8.77 -21.61 -3.89
CA ARG A 105 8.66 -20.49 -4.86
C ARG A 105 7.48 -19.54 -4.53
N ASP A 106 6.36 -20.07 -4.03
CA ASP A 106 5.18 -19.28 -3.68
C ASP A 106 5.46 -18.51 -2.37
N TRP A 107 6.11 -19.15 -1.40
CA TRP A 107 6.62 -18.48 -0.21
C TRP A 107 7.54 -17.32 -0.56
N ASP A 108 8.57 -17.57 -1.39
CA ASP A 108 9.55 -16.56 -1.80
C ASP A 108 8.89 -15.39 -2.53
N ALA A 109 7.93 -15.67 -3.42
CA ALA A 109 7.17 -14.65 -4.13
C ALA A 109 6.38 -13.76 -3.18
N ILE A 110 5.72 -14.34 -2.16
CA ILE A 110 4.93 -13.60 -1.16
C ILE A 110 5.85 -12.71 -0.32
N ILE A 111 6.96 -13.24 0.21
CA ILE A 111 7.91 -12.46 1.00
C ILE A 111 8.56 -11.35 0.13
N ARG A 112 8.92 -11.69 -1.10
CA ARG A 112 9.51 -10.76 -2.06
C ARG A 112 8.59 -9.56 -2.34
N THR A 113 7.29 -9.79 -2.57
CA THR A 113 6.34 -8.73 -2.86
C THR A 113 5.92 -8.00 -1.60
N ASN A 114 5.44 -8.72 -0.59
CA ASN A 114 4.73 -8.12 0.55
C ASN A 114 5.66 -7.49 1.59
N LEU A 115 6.93 -7.91 1.67
CA LEU A 115 7.88 -7.46 2.68
C LEU A 115 9.13 -6.83 2.08
N ARG A 116 9.82 -7.53 1.16
CA ARG A 116 11.03 -7.01 0.55
C ARG A 116 10.74 -5.77 -0.31
N GLY A 117 9.63 -5.75 -1.06
CA GLY A 117 9.23 -4.59 -1.86
C GLY A 117 9.10 -3.30 -1.04
N PRO A 118 8.30 -3.26 0.03
CA PRO A 118 8.24 -2.12 0.96
C PRO A 118 9.59 -1.71 1.54
N PHE A 119 10.46 -2.68 1.88
CA PHE A 119 11.83 -2.40 2.32
C PHE A 119 12.66 -1.70 1.23
N LEU A 120 12.63 -2.20 -0.01
CA LEU A 120 13.36 -1.60 -1.12
C LEU A 120 12.89 -0.17 -1.40
N LEU A 121 11.57 0.05 -1.41
CA LEU A 121 11.00 1.38 -1.60
C LEU A 121 11.40 2.33 -0.46
N ALA A 122 11.29 1.92 0.80
CA ALA A 122 11.72 2.73 1.93
C ALA A 122 13.21 3.10 1.82
N LYS A 123 14.07 2.12 1.49
CA LYS A 123 15.52 2.31 1.36
C LYS A 123 15.89 3.28 0.24
N PHE A 124 15.39 3.05 -0.97
CA PHE A 124 15.83 3.80 -2.14
C PHE A 124 15.11 5.14 -2.33
N ALA A 125 13.89 5.29 -1.79
CA ALA A 125 13.19 6.57 -1.80
C ALA A 125 13.59 7.51 -0.67
N LEU A 126 14.38 7.04 0.31
CA LEU A 126 14.70 7.82 1.50
C LEU A 126 15.29 9.22 1.20
N PRO A 127 16.17 9.42 0.21
CA PRO A 127 16.66 10.76 -0.13
C PRO A 127 15.53 11.74 -0.53
N LEU A 128 14.57 11.27 -1.35
CA LEU A 128 13.42 12.07 -1.77
C LEU A 128 12.46 12.35 -0.60
N LEU A 129 12.17 11.33 0.20
CA LEU A 129 11.30 11.44 1.38
C LEU A 129 11.89 12.39 2.43
N ARG A 130 13.20 12.34 2.69
CA ARG A 130 13.88 13.27 3.60
C ARG A 130 13.75 14.73 3.11
N LYS A 131 13.98 14.97 1.82
CA LYS A 131 13.85 16.30 1.22
C LYS A 131 12.42 16.84 1.34
N ALA A 132 11.41 16.00 1.19
CA ALA A 132 10.01 16.36 1.29
C ALA A 132 9.47 16.36 2.73
N GLN A 133 10.22 15.80 3.70
CA GLN A 133 9.70 15.38 5.01
C GLN A 133 8.44 14.53 4.85
N GLY A 134 8.54 13.52 3.99
CA GLY A 134 7.40 12.76 3.47
C GLY A 134 6.89 11.66 4.40
N ASP A 135 6.05 10.80 3.84
CA ASP A 135 5.31 9.79 4.56
C ASP A 135 5.47 8.40 3.91
N ILE A 136 5.51 7.35 4.72
CA ILE A 136 5.39 5.96 4.29
C ILE A 136 4.15 5.37 4.93
N VAL A 137 3.22 4.87 4.12
CA VAL A 137 2.06 4.13 4.60
C VAL A 137 2.17 2.68 4.14
N ASN A 138 2.24 1.76 5.09
CA ASN A 138 2.31 0.33 4.82
C ASN A 138 0.93 -0.31 5.05
N VAL A 139 0.32 -0.83 3.99
CA VAL A 139 -0.95 -1.56 4.10
C VAL A 139 -0.67 -2.98 4.58
N ALA A 140 -0.85 -3.17 5.88
CA ALA A 140 -0.81 -4.46 6.53
C ALA A 140 -2.18 -5.16 6.47
N SER A 141 -2.49 -6.05 7.40
CA SER A 141 -3.72 -6.82 7.44
C SER A 141 -3.98 -7.27 8.87
N THR A 142 -5.20 -7.69 9.19
CA THR A 142 -5.50 -8.47 10.40
C THR A 142 -4.58 -9.70 10.52
N ALA A 143 -4.08 -10.23 9.40
CA ALA A 143 -3.05 -11.26 9.34
C ALA A 143 -1.71 -10.88 10.01
N ALA A 144 -1.47 -9.59 10.31
CA ALA A 144 -0.32 -9.12 11.07
C ALA A 144 -0.57 -9.11 12.60
N LYS A 145 -1.75 -9.48 13.04
CA LYS A 145 -2.16 -9.44 14.46
C LYS A 145 -2.70 -10.79 14.95
N ARG A 146 -3.18 -11.63 14.05
CA ARG A 146 -3.80 -12.93 14.35
C ARG A 146 -3.38 -13.97 13.33
N GLY A 147 -3.43 -15.24 13.70
CA GLY A 147 -3.14 -16.38 12.83
C GLY A 147 -4.39 -17.18 12.51
N TRP A 148 -4.47 -17.68 11.29
CA TRP A 148 -5.44 -18.69 10.84
C TRP A 148 -4.76 -19.70 9.92
N PRO A 149 -5.31 -20.89 9.71
CA PRO A 149 -4.69 -21.92 8.89
C PRO A 149 -4.59 -21.53 7.41
N ASN A 150 -3.71 -22.22 6.70
CA ASN A 150 -3.55 -22.15 5.24
C ASN A 150 -3.04 -20.79 4.69
N ALA A 151 -2.38 -19.98 5.51
CA ALA A 151 -1.89 -18.67 5.10
C ALA A 151 -0.52 -18.30 5.72
N SER A 152 0.31 -19.33 6.00
CA SER A 152 1.57 -19.13 6.75
C SER A 152 2.50 -18.10 6.12
N ALA A 153 2.70 -18.11 4.79
CA ALA A 153 3.54 -17.16 4.08
C ALA A 153 2.96 -15.73 4.17
N TYR A 154 1.65 -15.60 4.01
CA TYR A 154 0.97 -14.31 4.10
C TYR A 154 1.08 -13.72 5.51
N HIS A 155 0.80 -14.53 6.55
CA HIS A 155 1.01 -14.12 7.95
C HIS A 155 2.44 -13.68 8.20
N ALA A 156 3.44 -14.50 7.83
CA ALA A 156 4.85 -14.14 7.99
C ALA A 156 5.18 -12.80 7.34
N SER A 157 4.69 -12.58 6.10
CA SER A 157 4.91 -11.34 5.37
C SER A 157 4.26 -10.12 6.04
N LYS A 158 3.00 -10.26 6.52
CA LYS A 158 2.26 -9.13 7.12
C LYS A 158 2.71 -8.83 8.55
N TRP A 159 3.08 -9.83 9.36
CA TRP A 159 3.77 -9.63 10.64
C TRP A 159 5.12 -8.96 10.43
N GLY A 160 5.90 -9.42 9.44
CA GLY A 160 7.17 -8.79 9.06
C GLY A 160 7.01 -7.35 8.63
N LEU A 161 5.98 -7.04 7.81
CA LEU A 161 5.70 -5.67 7.36
C LEU A 161 5.29 -4.75 8.52
N LEU A 162 4.53 -5.26 9.50
CA LEU A 162 4.18 -4.50 10.69
C LEU A 162 5.43 -4.19 11.53
N GLY A 163 6.28 -5.21 11.77
CA GLY A 163 7.55 -5.02 12.47
C GLY A 163 8.48 -4.04 11.75
N LEU A 164 8.59 -4.15 10.40
CA LEU A 164 9.32 -3.20 9.57
C LEU A 164 8.77 -1.77 9.72
N SER A 165 7.44 -1.61 9.79
CA SER A 165 6.81 -0.29 9.96
C SER A 165 7.21 0.38 11.26
N TYR A 166 7.24 -0.37 12.36
CA TYR A 166 7.69 0.14 13.66
C TYR A 166 9.18 0.48 13.69
N ALA A 167 10.03 -0.37 13.10
CA ALA A 167 11.45 -0.10 12.98
C ALA A 167 11.71 1.18 12.18
N LEU A 168 11.11 1.29 10.99
CA LEU A 168 11.23 2.48 10.14
C LEU A 168 10.67 3.74 10.83
N HIS A 169 9.57 3.63 11.58
CA HIS A 169 9.06 4.76 12.37
C HIS A 169 10.11 5.25 13.39
N ALA A 170 10.79 4.33 14.08
CA ALA A 170 11.82 4.68 15.04
C ALA A 170 13.07 5.28 14.38
N GLU A 171 13.51 4.70 13.26
CA GLU A 171 14.72 5.13 12.55
C GLU A 171 14.56 6.46 11.81
N LEU A 172 13.37 6.72 11.23
CA LEU A 172 13.18 7.83 10.29
C LEU A 172 12.63 9.11 10.94
N ARG A 173 12.23 9.06 12.22
CA ARG A 173 11.69 10.23 12.93
C ARG A 173 12.66 11.41 13.01
N GLU A 174 13.96 11.16 13.15
CA GLU A 174 14.98 12.20 13.15
C GLU A 174 15.05 12.97 11.82
N HIS A 175 14.61 12.33 10.73
CA HIS A 175 14.50 12.90 9.39
C HIS A 175 13.14 13.50 9.11
N LYS A 176 12.23 13.53 10.09
CA LYS A 176 10.83 13.96 9.96
C LYS A 176 10.06 13.20 8.88
N VAL A 177 10.48 11.97 8.57
CA VAL A 177 9.75 11.03 7.72
C VAL A 177 8.85 10.19 8.62
N ARG A 178 7.54 10.26 8.38
CA ARG A 178 6.54 9.55 9.18
C ARG A 178 6.26 8.18 8.58
N VAL A 179 5.97 7.20 9.42
CA VAL A 179 5.61 5.86 8.98
C VAL A 179 4.34 5.41 9.68
N THR A 180 3.36 4.99 8.90
CA THR A 180 2.06 4.51 9.37
C THR A 180 1.82 3.09 8.89
N ALA A 181 1.39 2.19 9.76
CA ALA A 181 0.84 0.89 9.41
C ALA A 181 -0.69 0.95 9.38
N VAL A 182 -1.30 0.58 8.26
CA VAL A 182 -2.76 0.45 8.13
C VAL A 182 -3.14 -1.03 8.20
N ILE A 183 -3.78 -1.43 9.28
CA ILE A 183 -4.27 -2.79 9.51
C ILE A 183 -5.66 -2.91 8.87
N ALA A 184 -5.72 -3.52 7.69
CA ALA A 184 -6.98 -3.66 6.95
C ALA A 184 -7.64 -5.02 7.19
N GLY A 185 -8.92 -5.01 7.50
CA GLY A 185 -9.78 -6.20 7.51
C GLY A 185 -10.30 -6.57 6.12
N GLY A 186 -11.22 -7.52 6.04
CA GLY A 186 -11.78 -8.03 4.79
C GLY A 186 -12.47 -6.94 3.96
N MET A 187 -12.18 -6.91 2.64
CA MET A 187 -12.72 -5.90 1.72
C MET A 187 -13.31 -6.54 0.47
N ARG A 188 -14.31 -5.90 -0.13
CA ARG A 188 -14.88 -6.28 -1.43
C ARG A 188 -13.92 -5.96 -2.56
N THR A 189 -12.91 -6.80 -2.72
CA THR A 189 -11.88 -6.65 -3.76
C THR A 189 -11.60 -7.99 -4.45
N PRO A 190 -11.08 -7.99 -5.68
CA PRO A 190 -10.67 -9.22 -6.36
C PRO A 190 -9.67 -10.04 -5.54
N PHE A 191 -8.78 -9.37 -4.79
CA PHE A 191 -7.81 -10.04 -3.92
C PHE A 191 -8.45 -11.05 -2.95
N LEU A 192 -9.64 -10.78 -2.46
CA LEU A 192 -10.35 -11.67 -1.54
C LEU A 192 -11.41 -12.52 -2.26
N LEU A 193 -12.24 -11.90 -3.12
CA LEU A 193 -13.39 -12.56 -3.73
C LEU A 193 -13.00 -13.61 -4.77
N ASP A 194 -11.90 -13.41 -5.51
CA ASP A 194 -11.41 -14.40 -6.48
C ASP A 194 -10.91 -15.68 -5.80
N ARG A 195 -10.42 -15.57 -4.54
CA ARG A 195 -9.96 -16.72 -3.76
C ARG A 195 -11.04 -17.39 -2.94
N PHE A 196 -12.04 -16.64 -2.55
CA PHE A 196 -13.15 -17.10 -1.71
C PHE A 196 -14.48 -16.68 -2.33
N PRO A 197 -14.89 -17.32 -3.47
CA PRO A 197 -16.09 -16.92 -4.22
C PRO A 197 -17.38 -17.11 -3.42
N ASP A 198 -17.38 -18.00 -2.42
CA ASP A 198 -18.53 -18.26 -1.57
C ASP A 198 -18.65 -17.27 -0.38
N LEU A 199 -17.70 -16.36 -0.25
CA LEU A 199 -17.72 -15.38 0.83
C LEU A 199 -18.82 -14.34 0.58
N ASP A 200 -19.68 -14.12 1.58
CA ASP A 200 -20.73 -13.12 1.51
C ASP A 200 -20.15 -11.68 1.45
N PRO A 201 -20.28 -10.98 0.30
CA PRO A 201 -19.71 -9.65 0.14
C PRO A 201 -20.33 -8.62 1.10
N SER A 202 -21.54 -8.87 1.62
CA SER A 202 -22.20 -7.93 2.57
C SER A 202 -21.48 -7.84 3.90
N LYS A 203 -20.67 -8.85 4.26
CA LYS A 203 -19.85 -8.88 5.47
C LYS A 203 -18.50 -8.15 5.30
N LEU A 204 -18.20 -7.70 4.10
CA LEU A 204 -16.94 -7.06 3.76
C LEU A 204 -17.12 -5.55 3.68
N GLN A 205 -16.09 -4.80 4.06
CA GLN A 205 -16.08 -3.34 3.90
C GLN A 205 -15.80 -2.92 2.46
N ASP A 206 -16.15 -1.69 2.14
CA ASP A 206 -15.75 -1.05 0.89
C ASP A 206 -14.26 -0.68 0.96
N PRO A 207 -13.45 -0.95 -0.09
CA PRO A 207 -12.04 -0.56 -0.11
C PRO A 207 -11.84 0.97 0.04
N ARG A 208 -12.83 1.78 -0.32
CA ARG A 208 -12.80 3.24 -0.10
C ARG A 208 -12.73 3.62 1.39
N ASP A 209 -13.22 2.78 2.30
CA ASP A 209 -13.13 3.05 3.74
C ASP A 209 -11.68 2.99 4.21
N VAL A 210 -10.91 2.01 3.72
CA VAL A 210 -9.48 1.90 3.98
C VAL A 210 -8.70 3.00 3.25
N ALA A 211 -9.10 3.36 2.02
CA ALA A 211 -8.48 4.46 1.28
C ALA A 211 -8.60 5.80 2.02
N ARG A 212 -9.76 6.08 2.63
CA ARG A 212 -9.95 7.27 3.50
C ARG A 212 -9.03 7.24 4.73
N ALA A 213 -8.80 6.08 5.32
CA ALA A 213 -7.85 5.95 6.43
C ALA A 213 -6.39 6.20 6.00
N VAL A 214 -6.02 5.80 4.78
CA VAL A 214 -4.72 6.14 4.18
C VAL A 214 -4.59 7.66 4.00
N ARG A 215 -5.60 8.32 3.42
CA ARG A 215 -5.62 9.79 3.30
C ARG A 215 -5.53 10.45 4.67
N PHE A 216 -6.31 10.00 5.64
CA PHE A 216 -6.26 10.51 7.01
C PHE A 216 -4.84 10.44 7.59
N ALA A 217 -4.12 9.33 7.43
CA ALA A 217 -2.75 9.21 7.90
C ALA A 217 -1.79 10.21 7.24
N LEU A 218 -1.95 10.45 5.93
CA LEU A 218 -1.11 11.36 5.15
C LEU A 218 -1.37 12.85 5.44
N THR A 219 -2.57 13.19 5.91
CA THR A 219 -3.01 14.58 6.13
C THR A 219 -2.89 15.06 7.58
N GLN A 220 -2.32 14.26 8.47
CA GLN A 220 -2.09 14.66 9.85
C GLN A 220 -1.13 15.86 9.97
N PRO A 221 -1.28 16.70 11.00
CA PRO A 221 -0.31 17.75 11.30
C PRO A 221 1.13 17.21 11.38
N ARG A 222 2.11 18.00 10.92
CA ARG A 222 3.50 17.53 10.81
C ARG A 222 4.16 17.17 12.14
N ASP A 223 3.62 17.65 13.27
CA ASP A 223 4.13 17.39 14.61
C ASP A 223 3.61 16.07 15.21
N SER A 224 2.71 15.38 14.48
CA SER A 224 2.15 14.10 14.93
C SER A 224 2.17 13.05 13.83
N VAL A 225 2.12 11.79 14.25
CA VAL A 225 2.00 10.63 13.38
C VAL A 225 1.00 9.65 13.97
N VAL A 226 0.16 9.11 13.11
CA VAL A 226 -0.66 7.95 13.44
C VAL A 226 0.17 6.72 13.11
N ALA A 227 0.86 6.16 14.10
CA ALA A 227 1.79 5.05 13.86
C ALA A 227 1.09 3.77 13.39
N GLU A 228 -0.14 3.55 13.87
CA GLU A 228 -0.99 2.43 13.44
C GLU A 228 -2.46 2.85 13.42
N ILE A 229 -3.20 2.39 12.41
CA ILE A 229 -4.64 2.53 12.32
C ILE A 229 -5.27 1.22 11.86
N THR A 230 -6.33 0.77 12.53
CA THR A 230 -7.06 -0.45 12.18
C THR A 230 -8.43 -0.09 11.61
N VAL A 231 -8.74 -0.65 10.43
CA VAL A 231 -10.02 -0.45 9.71
C VAL A 231 -10.62 -1.80 9.38
N LEU A 232 -11.77 -2.09 9.97
CA LEU A 232 -12.42 -3.40 9.91
C LEU A 232 -13.86 -3.28 9.40
N PRO A 233 -14.40 -4.30 8.72
CA PRO A 233 -15.84 -4.44 8.58
C PRO A 233 -16.49 -4.48 9.97
N VAL A 234 -17.69 -3.92 10.11
CA VAL A 234 -18.43 -3.98 11.39
C VAL A 234 -18.67 -5.43 11.85
N GLN A 235 -18.78 -6.37 10.89
CA GLN A 235 -19.00 -7.80 11.15
C GLN A 235 -17.71 -8.61 11.04
N GLU A 236 -16.54 -8.00 11.24
CA GLU A 236 -15.24 -8.71 11.16
C GLU A 236 -15.14 -9.77 12.26
N THR A 237 -14.95 -11.02 11.86
CA THR A 237 -14.84 -12.17 12.77
C THR A 237 -13.40 -12.62 13.01
N SER A 238 -12.44 -12.10 12.26
CA SER A 238 -11.01 -12.37 12.43
C SER A 238 -10.31 -11.40 13.40
N TRP A 239 -11.05 -10.48 14.00
CA TRP A 239 -10.56 -9.54 15.02
C TRP A 239 -11.27 -9.80 16.35
N PRO A 240 -10.54 -9.64 17.51
CA PRO A 240 -10.85 -10.23 18.79
C PRO A 240 -12.24 -10.02 19.21
#